data_95845619d92879fff9b064037bc333ab
#
_entry.id   95845619d92879fff9b064037bc333ab
#
_cell.length_a   1.000
_cell.length_b   1.000
_cell.length_c   1.000
_cell.angle_alpha   90.00
_cell.angle_beta   90.00
_cell.angle_gamma   90.00
#
_symmetry.space_group_name_H-M   'P 1'
#
loop_
_entity.id
_entity.type
_entity.pdbx_description
1 polymer ?
#
loop_
_entity_poly.entity_id
_entity_poly.type
_entity_poly.pdbx_seq_one_letter_code
_entity_poly.pdbx_strand_id
1 'polypeptide(L)'
;MKIEEKMKVPTLSALLSERERKMIRFECDYAEGMHPRILERLVETNLEQTIGYSEDEYCKQAREKIKKACDAPEADVHFLVGGTQTNYVVIRSILRPYQGVISAVTGHINVHETGAVEATGHKVLALPSKDGKITASQVRAYYD
;
A
#
# COMPACT_ATOMS: atom_id res chain seq x y z
N MET A 1 23.97 -30.60 -27.64
CA MET A 1 22.65 -30.11 -28.10
C MET A 1 22.44 -28.76 -27.47
N LYS A 2 22.55 -27.67 -28.29
CA LYS A 2 22.57 -26.27 -27.81
C LYS A 2 21.18 -25.84 -27.43
N ILE A 3 20.98 -25.49 -26.16
CA ILE A 3 19.82 -24.73 -25.70
C ILE A 3 20.32 -23.31 -25.37
N GLU A 4 20.58 -22.53 -26.40
CA GLU A 4 20.69 -21.08 -26.32
C GLU A 4 19.57 -20.44 -27.17
N GLU A 5 18.35 -20.66 -26.75
CA GLU A 5 17.29 -19.80 -27.21
C GLU A 5 17.30 -18.56 -26.28
N LYS A 6 18.06 -17.54 -26.70
CA LYS A 6 18.06 -16.23 -26.05
C LYS A 6 16.63 -15.71 -26.02
N MET A 7 15.99 -15.77 -24.86
CA MET A 7 14.77 -15.02 -24.59
C MET A 7 15.08 -13.55 -24.89
N LYS A 8 14.63 -13.07 -26.05
CA LYS A 8 14.72 -11.64 -26.40
C LYS A 8 13.77 -10.91 -25.47
N VAL A 9 14.34 -10.28 -24.45
CA VAL A 9 13.58 -9.29 -23.66
C VAL A 9 13.18 -8.18 -24.63
N PRO A 10 11.89 -7.90 -24.79
CA PRO A 10 11.43 -6.84 -25.69
C PRO A 10 12.04 -5.50 -25.24
N THR A 11 12.42 -4.68 -26.20
CA THR A 11 12.92 -3.33 -25.88
C THR A 11 11.82 -2.48 -25.25
N LEU A 12 12.19 -1.55 -24.38
CA LEU A 12 11.22 -0.65 -23.74
C LEU A 12 10.35 0.09 -24.76
N SER A 13 10.88 0.45 -25.92
CA SER A 13 10.13 1.05 -27.04
C SER A 13 9.08 0.11 -27.63
N ALA A 14 9.36 -1.20 -27.70
CA ALA A 14 8.40 -2.20 -28.16
C ALA A 14 7.26 -2.39 -27.15
N LEU A 15 7.57 -2.40 -25.85
CA LEU A 15 6.56 -2.47 -24.78
C LEU A 15 5.67 -1.20 -24.71
N LEU A 16 6.19 -0.06 -25.10
CA LEU A 16 5.45 1.22 -25.13
C LEU A 16 4.57 1.38 -26.37
N SER A 17 4.93 0.77 -27.52
CA SER A 17 4.16 0.84 -28.76
C SER A 17 2.90 -0.03 -28.77
N GLU A 18 2.83 -1.07 -27.94
CA GLU A 18 1.63 -1.91 -27.78
C GLU A 18 0.55 -1.28 -26.88
N ARG A 19 0.78 -0.07 -26.34
CA ARG A 19 -0.19 0.63 -25.48
C ARG A 19 -1.40 1.23 -26.19
N GLU A 20 -1.46 1.17 -27.52
CA GLU A 20 -2.55 1.77 -28.29
C GLU A 20 -3.82 0.92 -28.27
N ARG A 21 -4.58 0.95 -27.22
CA ARG A 21 -5.99 0.52 -26.99
C ARG A 21 -6.20 -0.40 -25.79
N LYS A 22 -5.39 -0.32 -24.77
CA LYS A 22 -5.72 -1.09 -23.56
C LYS A 22 -6.88 -0.42 -22.84
N MET A 23 -7.92 -1.18 -22.54
CA MET A 23 -9.04 -0.71 -21.72
C MET A 23 -8.48 -0.24 -20.35
N ILE A 24 -8.81 0.99 -19.97
CA ILE A 24 -8.45 1.50 -18.65
C ILE A 24 -9.37 0.83 -17.64
N ARG A 25 -8.78 0.16 -16.65
CA ARG A 25 -9.48 -0.56 -15.59
C ARG A 25 -9.33 0.22 -14.28
N PHE A 26 -10.42 0.30 -13.52
CA PHE A 26 -10.48 1.03 -12.25
C PHE A 26 -10.86 0.13 -11.06
N GLU A 27 -10.80 -1.19 -11.22
CA GLU A 27 -11.16 -2.14 -10.15
C GLU A 27 -10.14 -2.14 -9.02
N CYS A 28 -8.86 -1.88 -9.34
CA CYS A 28 -7.79 -1.76 -8.34
C CYS A 28 -6.60 -0.99 -8.93
N ASP A 29 -5.75 -0.46 -8.07
CA ASP A 29 -4.55 0.31 -8.42
C ASP A 29 -3.29 -0.56 -8.64
N TYR A 30 -3.40 -1.87 -8.44
CA TYR A 30 -2.32 -2.85 -8.60
C TYR A 30 -2.54 -3.85 -9.75
N ALA A 31 -3.45 -3.54 -10.69
CA ALA A 31 -3.72 -4.42 -11.84
C ALA A 31 -2.60 -4.43 -12.87
N GLU A 32 -1.73 -3.46 -12.86
CA GLU A 32 -0.56 -3.34 -13.74
C GLU A 32 0.74 -3.29 -12.92
N GLY A 33 1.86 -3.52 -13.60
CA GLY A 33 3.18 -3.33 -13.01
C GLY A 33 3.53 -1.86 -12.80
N MET A 34 4.77 -1.61 -12.44
CA MET A 34 5.26 -0.26 -12.14
C MET A 34 5.38 0.61 -13.40
N HIS A 35 5.42 1.92 -13.20
CA HIS A 35 5.71 2.88 -14.26
C HIS A 35 7.06 2.57 -14.93
N PRO A 36 7.21 2.68 -16.26
CA PRO A 36 8.44 2.32 -16.99
C PRO A 36 9.72 2.94 -16.43
N ARG A 37 9.70 4.19 -16.02
CA ARG A 37 10.87 4.85 -15.38
C ARG A 37 11.29 4.23 -14.04
N ILE A 38 10.34 3.63 -13.31
CA ILE A 38 10.66 2.89 -12.09
C ILE A 38 11.32 1.57 -12.45
N LEU A 39 10.82 0.88 -13.47
CA LEU A 39 11.42 -0.35 -13.97
C LEU A 39 12.86 -0.12 -14.47
N GLU A 40 13.09 0.94 -15.25
CA GLU A 40 14.43 1.33 -15.67
C GLU A 40 15.37 1.51 -14.48
N ARG A 41 14.92 2.25 -13.48
CA ARG A 41 15.71 2.49 -12.26
C ARG A 41 15.98 1.22 -11.47
N LEU A 42 15.02 0.31 -11.38
CA LEU A 42 15.23 -0.99 -10.75
C LEU A 42 16.26 -1.84 -11.50
N VAL A 43 16.24 -1.82 -12.83
CA VAL A 43 17.24 -2.53 -13.64
C VAL A 43 18.64 -1.95 -13.42
N GLU A 44 18.78 -0.64 -13.38
CA GLU A 44 20.06 0.03 -13.13
C GLU A 44 20.66 -0.31 -11.76
N THR A 45 19.82 -0.41 -10.74
CA THR A 45 20.24 -0.56 -9.33
C THR A 45 20.18 -2.01 -8.84
N ASN A 46 19.75 -2.96 -9.67
CA ASN A 46 19.45 -4.33 -9.28
C ASN A 46 20.62 -5.08 -8.62
N LEU A 47 21.86 -4.74 -8.97
CA LEU A 47 23.06 -5.37 -8.41
C LEU A 47 23.73 -4.55 -7.31
N GLU A 48 23.16 -3.42 -6.91
CA GLU A 48 23.66 -2.63 -5.82
C GLU A 48 23.38 -3.34 -4.48
N GLN A 49 24.39 -3.40 -3.63
CA GLN A 49 24.24 -3.95 -2.28
C GLN A 49 23.91 -2.80 -1.32
N THR A 50 22.76 -2.86 -0.71
CA THR A 50 22.28 -1.83 0.24
C THR A 50 22.07 -2.42 1.62
N ILE A 51 22.08 -1.56 2.64
CA ILE A 51 21.69 -1.92 4.01
C ILE A 51 20.18 -2.17 4.03
N GLY A 52 19.74 -3.19 4.77
CA GLY A 52 18.32 -3.52 4.94
C GLY A 52 17.60 -2.62 5.96
N TYR A 53 16.34 -2.99 6.24
CA TYR A 53 15.51 -2.38 7.30
C TYR A 53 15.23 -0.89 7.10
N SER A 54 15.14 -0.44 5.85
CA SER A 54 14.90 0.96 5.48
C SER A 54 16.01 1.95 5.89
N GLU A 55 17.22 1.46 6.17
CA GLU A 55 18.38 2.28 6.52
C GLU A 55 19.24 2.66 5.29
N ASP A 56 18.84 2.20 4.10
CA ASP A 56 19.52 2.51 2.84
C ASP A 56 19.28 3.96 2.38
N GLU A 57 20.15 4.41 1.48
CA GLU A 57 20.09 5.78 0.95
C GLU A 57 18.82 6.05 0.13
N TYR A 58 18.22 5.03 -0.52
CA TYR A 58 16.96 5.19 -1.27
C TYR A 58 15.81 5.49 -0.31
N CYS A 59 15.70 4.76 0.77
CA CYS A 59 14.70 4.99 1.81
C CYS A 59 14.87 6.37 2.46
N LYS A 60 16.11 6.79 2.73
CA LYS A 60 16.40 8.12 3.27
C LYS A 60 15.93 9.23 2.34
N GLN A 61 16.31 9.16 1.06
CA GLN A 61 15.87 10.15 0.07
C GLN A 61 14.36 10.14 -0.13
N ALA A 62 13.72 8.96 -0.09
CA ALA A 62 12.27 8.84 -0.18
C ALA A 62 11.57 9.53 0.99
N ARG A 63 12.04 9.34 2.24
CA ARG A 63 11.51 10.04 3.42
C ARG A 63 11.55 11.55 3.24
N GLU A 64 12.68 12.09 2.84
CA GLU A 64 12.84 13.55 2.64
C GLU A 64 11.89 14.08 1.56
N LYS A 65 11.75 13.37 0.45
CA LYS A 65 10.80 13.74 -0.62
C LYS A 65 9.36 13.68 -0.16
N ILE A 66 8.98 12.67 0.62
CA ILE A 66 7.63 12.53 1.17
C ILE A 66 7.33 13.65 2.17
N LYS A 67 8.22 13.91 3.12
CA LYS A 67 8.10 15.01 4.08
C LYS A 67 7.89 16.35 3.36
N LYS A 68 8.68 16.61 2.34
CA LYS A 68 8.56 17.82 1.52
C LYS A 68 7.22 17.88 0.77
N ALA A 69 6.79 16.77 0.17
CA ALA A 69 5.54 16.73 -0.59
C ALA A 69 4.30 16.90 0.28
N CYS A 70 4.37 16.44 1.55
CA CYS A 70 3.30 16.56 2.53
C CYS A 70 3.35 17.85 3.34
N ASP A 71 4.35 18.72 3.13
CA ASP A 71 4.62 19.91 3.97
C ASP A 71 4.68 19.56 5.46
N ALA A 72 5.35 18.44 5.79
CA ALA A 72 5.42 17.89 7.12
C ALA A 72 6.87 17.51 7.48
N PRO A 73 7.77 18.50 7.69
CA PRO A 73 9.20 18.24 7.91
C PRO A 73 9.49 17.42 9.17
N GLU A 74 8.64 17.55 10.19
CA GLU A 74 8.80 16.85 11.48
C GLU A 74 8.10 15.48 11.51
N ALA A 75 7.46 15.04 10.42
CA ALA A 75 6.78 13.76 10.39
C ALA A 75 7.77 12.59 10.31
N ASP A 76 7.46 11.49 10.99
CA ASP A 76 8.12 10.23 10.79
C ASP A 76 7.50 9.48 9.61
N VAL A 77 8.33 8.96 8.71
CA VAL A 77 7.90 8.20 7.53
C VAL A 77 8.36 6.76 7.67
N HIS A 78 7.40 5.85 7.68
CA HIS A 78 7.63 4.41 7.78
C HIS A 78 7.24 3.71 6.49
N PHE A 79 8.08 2.79 6.02
CA PHE A 79 7.80 1.95 4.85
C PHE A 79 7.33 0.57 5.31
N LEU A 80 6.17 0.14 4.83
CA LEU A 80 5.54 -1.14 5.14
C LEU A 80 5.24 -1.87 3.82
N VAL A 81 5.12 -3.19 3.86
CA VAL A 81 5.02 -4.01 2.64
C VAL A 81 3.65 -3.95 1.95
N GLY A 82 2.62 -3.44 2.63
CA GLY A 82 1.29 -3.36 2.03
C GLY A 82 0.24 -2.72 2.93
N GLY A 83 -0.93 -2.42 2.35
CA GLY A 83 -2.02 -1.72 3.04
C GLY A 83 -2.54 -2.45 4.27
N THR A 84 -2.77 -3.75 4.18
CA THR A 84 -3.21 -4.56 5.32
C THR A 84 -2.22 -4.50 6.49
N GLN A 85 -0.91 -4.62 6.22
CA GLN A 85 0.11 -4.48 7.26
C GLN A 85 0.08 -3.08 7.87
N THR A 86 -0.05 -2.05 7.05
CA THR A 86 -0.15 -0.67 7.51
C THR A 86 -1.34 -0.50 8.45
N ASN A 87 -2.51 -0.98 8.07
CA ASN A 87 -3.73 -0.84 8.87
C ASN A 87 -3.60 -1.50 10.24
N TYR A 88 -3.23 -2.77 10.31
CA TYR A 88 -3.18 -3.46 11.62
C TYR A 88 -2.02 -2.96 12.49
N VAL A 89 -0.88 -2.57 11.92
CA VAL A 89 0.24 -2.00 12.67
C VAL A 89 -0.15 -0.66 13.29
N VAL A 90 -0.77 0.25 12.51
CA VAL A 90 -1.24 1.55 13.00
C VAL A 90 -2.32 1.37 14.07
N ILE A 91 -3.34 0.55 13.80
CA ILE A 91 -4.42 0.29 14.74
C ILE A 91 -3.86 -0.27 16.06
N ARG A 92 -2.99 -1.29 15.97
CA ARG A 92 -2.36 -1.91 17.15
C ARG A 92 -1.48 -0.95 17.93
N SER A 93 -0.79 -0.01 17.27
CA SER A 93 0.08 0.96 17.94
C SER A 93 -0.69 2.05 18.68
N ILE A 94 -1.89 2.38 18.22
CA ILE A 94 -2.71 3.49 18.76
C ILE A 94 -3.67 2.98 19.85
N LEU A 95 -4.30 1.82 19.65
CA LEU A 95 -5.35 1.32 20.52
C LEU A 95 -4.80 0.57 21.75
N ARG A 96 -5.51 0.73 22.86
CA ARG A 96 -5.33 -0.09 24.07
C ARG A 96 -6.07 -1.43 23.92
N PRO A 97 -5.66 -2.49 24.66
CA PRO A 97 -6.23 -3.85 24.48
C PRO A 97 -7.76 -3.96 24.55
N TYR A 98 -8.44 -3.04 25.23
CA TYR A 98 -9.90 -3.02 25.39
C TYR A 98 -10.62 -2.14 24.35
N GLN A 99 -9.88 -1.50 23.46
CA GLN A 99 -10.45 -0.61 22.43
C GLN A 99 -10.61 -1.33 21.09
N GLY A 100 -11.57 -0.87 20.31
CA GLY A 100 -11.82 -1.33 18.95
C GLY A 100 -11.73 -0.17 17.94
N VAL A 101 -11.78 -0.51 16.67
CA VAL A 101 -11.78 0.44 15.56
C VAL A 101 -13.13 0.43 14.86
N ILE A 102 -13.69 1.60 14.63
CA ILE A 102 -14.96 1.74 13.91
C ILE A 102 -14.72 1.70 12.41
N SER A 103 -15.55 0.95 11.69
CA SER A 103 -15.53 0.83 10.23
C SER A 103 -16.96 0.78 9.68
N ALA A 104 -17.15 1.19 8.42
CA ALA A 104 -18.36 0.80 7.70
C ALA A 104 -18.40 -0.72 7.54
N VAL A 105 -19.62 -1.33 7.47
CA VAL A 105 -19.74 -2.77 7.20
C VAL A 105 -19.04 -3.20 5.91
N THR A 106 -18.90 -2.33 4.95
CA THR A 106 -18.18 -2.51 3.68
C THR A 106 -16.73 -2.01 3.72
N GLY A 107 -16.25 -1.54 4.88
CA GLY A 107 -14.90 -1.01 5.02
C GLY A 107 -13.83 -2.08 4.83
N HIS A 108 -12.70 -1.70 4.25
CA HIS A 108 -11.63 -2.62 3.86
C HIS A 108 -11.14 -3.50 5.02
N ILE A 109 -10.92 -2.93 6.21
CA ILE A 109 -10.48 -3.66 7.40
C ILE A 109 -11.51 -4.69 7.89
N ASN A 110 -12.80 -4.54 7.53
CA ASN A 110 -13.86 -5.46 7.90
C ASN A 110 -14.03 -6.60 6.88
N VAL A 111 -13.82 -6.34 5.57
CA VAL A 111 -14.22 -7.29 4.52
C VAL A 111 -13.06 -7.86 3.70
N HIS A 112 -11.90 -7.19 3.63
CA HIS A 112 -10.80 -7.57 2.73
C HIS A 112 -9.50 -7.96 3.44
N GLU A 113 -9.41 -7.86 4.75
CA GLU A 113 -8.16 -8.10 5.48
C GLU A 113 -8.14 -9.40 6.29
N THR A 114 -9.17 -10.25 6.13
CA THR A 114 -9.21 -11.63 6.66
C THR A 114 -8.93 -11.71 8.18
N GLY A 115 -9.46 -10.74 8.95
CA GLY A 115 -9.29 -10.69 10.40
C GLY A 115 -7.91 -10.21 10.87
N ALA A 116 -7.18 -9.46 10.03
CA ALA A 116 -5.85 -8.95 10.41
C ALA A 116 -5.87 -8.04 11.64
N VAL A 117 -6.91 -7.21 11.79
CA VAL A 117 -7.11 -6.36 12.97
C VAL A 117 -7.40 -7.21 14.21
N GLU A 118 -8.32 -8.17 14.09
CA GLU A 118 -8.71 -9.08 15.18
C GLU A 118 -7.52 -9.93 15.64
N ALA A 119 -6.62 -10.32 14.75
CA ALA A 119 -5.42 -11.07 15.09
C ALA A 119 -4.48 -10.27 16.00
N THR A 120 -4.59 -8.94 16.04
CA THR A 120 -3.85 -8.07 16.98
C THR A 120 -4.53 -7.93 18.35
N GLY A 121 -5.69 -8.56 18.57
CA GLY A 121 -6.46 -8.49 19.80
C GLY A 121 -7.47 -7.35 19.86
N HIS A 122 -7.69 -6.64 18.75
CA HIS A 122 -8.67 -5.57 18.65
C HIS A 122 -9.90 -6.01 17.85
N LYS A 123 -11.04 -5.39 18.13
CA LYS A 123 -12.27 -5.66 17.41
C LYS A 123 -12.55 -4.59 16.36
N VAL A 124 -12.97 -5.01 15.17
CA VAL A 124 -13.60 -4.11 14.21
C VAL A 124 -15.07 -3.94 14.56
N LEU A 125 -15.47 -2.72 14.87
CA LEU A 125 -16.85 -2.32 15.17
C LEU A 125 -17.51 -1.89 13.86
N ALA A 126 -18.11 -2.85 13.16
CA ALA A 126 -18.72 -2.61 11.85
C ALA A 126 -20.09 -1.94 11.99
N LEU A 127 -20.24 -0.73 11.46
CA LEU A 127 -21.47 0.03 11.45
C LEU A 127 -22.21 -0.13 10.12
N PRO A 128 -23.56 -0.25 10.15
CA PRO A 128 -24.36 -0.17 8.94
C PRO A 128 -24.03 1.08 8.14
N SER A 129 -23.88 0.94 6.84
CA SER A 129 -23.52 2.07 5.97
C SER A 129 -24.38 2.09 4.72
N LYS A 130 -24.78 3.29 4.32
CA LYS A 130 -25.34 3.56 3.01
C LYS A 130 -24.22 4.12 2.14
N ASP A 131 -24.01 3.56 0.96
CA ASP A 131 -22.97 3.99 0.02
C ASP A 131 -21.54 3.97 0.61
N GLY A 132 -21.25 3.00 1.52
CA GLY A 132 -19.94 2.88 2.16
C GLY A 132 -19.60 3.97 3.17
N LYS A 133 -20.56 4.84 3.54
CA LYS A 133 -20.34 5.96 4.45
C LYS A 133 -21.01 5.74 5.79
N ILE A 134 -20.34 6.14 6.86
CA ILE A 134 -20.88 6.22 8.22
C ILE A 134 -21.02 7.68 8.62
N THR A 135 -21.92 7.95 9.57
CA THR A 135 -22.21 9.31 10.04
C THR A 135 -21.62 9.56 11.42
N ALA A 136 -21.39 10.83 11.75
CA ALA A 136 -20.94 11.23 13.07
C ALA A 136 -21.91 10.81 14.19
N SER A 137 -23.22 10.77 13.92
CA SER A 137 -24.22 10.31 14.90
C SER A 137 -24.09 8.82 15.20
N GLN A 138 -23.80 7.98 14.18
CA GLN A 138 -23.54 6.57 14.38
C GLN A 138 -22.28 6.36 15.24
N VAL A 139 -21.21 7.13 14.99
CA VAL A 139 -19.98 7.04 15.79
C VAL A 139 -20.24 7.46 17.23
N ARG A 140 -20.98 8.54 17.47
CA ARG A 140 -21.31 9.00 18.84
C ARG A 140 -22.06 7.97 19.67
N ALA A 141 -22.96 7.20 19.05
CA ALA A 141 -23.70 6.14 19.74
C ALA A 141 -22.81 5.00 20.30
N TYR A 142 -21.54 4.94 19.93
CA TYR A 142 -20.52 4.00 20.46
C TYR A 142 -19.62 4.65 21.51
N TYR A 143 -19.77 5.94 21.77
CA TYR A 143 -18.94 6.69 22.71
C TYR A 143 -19.59 6.86 24.07
N ASP A 144 -20.92 6.78 24.11
CA ASP A 144 -21.79 6.88 25.29
C ASP A 144 -22.16 5.48 25.83
#